data_0219a18c5011a908bce189f823e1f98d
#
_entry.id   0219a18c5011a908bce189f823e1f98d
#
_cell.length_a   1.000
_cell.length_b   1.000
_cell.length_c   1.000
_cell.angle_alpha   90.00
_cell.angle_beta   90.00
_cell.angle_gamma   90.00
#
_symmetry.space_group_name_H-M   'P 1'
#
loop_
_entity.id
_entity.type
_entity.pdbx_description
1 polymer ?
#
loop_
_entity_poly.entity_id
_entity_poly.type
_entity_poly.pdbx_seq_one_letter_code
_entity_poly.pdbx_strand_id
1 'polypeptide(L)'
;MNRPNIVFILADDLGWRDLGCEGSPIYESPNIDRIANEGMRFTHGYAACQVCSPSRASILTGKVTPRHGITDWIGARSGEAWRETDRFNKLLPPEYEHGLRPDEITFAEVLRRAGYRTFYAGKWHLGDEGNHPEQFGFEINKGGWRAGSPTGGYFSPYKNPKLEDGPKGECLPIRLGTETARFIKAHRDEPFLAYLSFYSVHGPIQTSQDRWSKYREKATAGDSPERRFIMDRYLPVRQVQDCPIMGGMIEAMDDAVGIVLDTLDRLGLADDTIVCFTSDNGGVSSGDSYATSNLPLRGGKGRQWEGGIREPFYIKVPGVTKPGSTCDVPVSGIDYYATFLEQAGLSRPDEHVVDGLSLTSLLRGEADAEISNRDLFWHYPHYGNQGGEPSSIILRRNWKLIHYFEDGRDELYDLAADPGEQTDLSGDQPARASELRERLDAWLAEVDAKLPILDSEYDPEKEESRLHQLEHELMPKLEKQHAEYLDENWQPNEDWWQSQVVID
;
A
#
# COMPACT_ATOMS: atom_id res chain seq x y z
N MET A 1 23.78 9.84 22.56
CA MET A 1 22.85 10.48 21.61
C MET A 1 21.44 10.21 22.10
N ASN A 2 20.57 11.21 22.08
CA ASN A 2 19.18 11.01 22.46
C ASN A 2 18.56 10.08 21.39
N ARG A 3 17.82 9.05 21.77
CA ARG A 3 17.15 8.15 20.82
C ARG A 3 15.93 8.85 20.28
N PRO A 4 15.76 9.02 18.96
CA PRO A 4 14.60 9.71 18.41
C PRO A 4 13.33 8.90 18.64
N ASN A 5 12.19 9.58 18.83
CA ASN A 5 10.88 8.96 18.70
C ASN A 5 10.60 8.61 17.24
N ILE A 6 9.71 7.65 17.01
CA ILE A 6 9.32 7.24 15.66
C ILE A 6 7.78 7.24 15.57
N VAL A 7 7.25 7.97 14.61
CA VAL A 7 5.85 7.88 14.17
C VAL A 7 5.86 7.35 12.74
N PHE A 8 5.36 6.14 12.56
CA PHE A 8 5.23 5.50 11.25
C PHE A 8 3.76 5.45 10.87
N ILE A 9 3.40 6.07 9.75
CA ILE A 9 2.02 6.20 9.27
C ILE A 9 1.89 5.42 7.97
N LEU A 10 1.03 4.41 7.96
CA LEU A 10 0.77 3.55 6.83
C LEU A 10 -0.68 3.69 6.38
N ALA A 11 -0.88 4.17 5.15
CA ALA A 11 -2.16 4.13 4.47
C ALA A 11 -2.42 2.74 3.87
N ASP A 12 -3.67 2.44 3.57
CA ASP A 12 -4.12 1.20 2.94
C ASP A 12 -4.78 1.54 1.60
N ASP A 13 -4.26 0.99 0.50
CA ASP A 13 -4.77 1.19 -0.85
C ASP A 13 -4.70 2.63 -1.40
N LEU A 14 -3.84 3.47 -0.84
CA LEU A 14 -3.67 4.86 -1.30
C LEU A 14 -2.69 4.91 -2.48
N GLY A 15 -3.16 5.42 -3.60
CA GLY A 15 -2.32 5.57 -4.79
C GLY A 15 -1.31 6.71 -4.69
N TRP A 16 -0.21 6.57 -5.42
CA TRP A 16 0.84 7.59 -5.49
C TRP A 16 0.28 8.99 -5.75
N ARG A 17 -0.70 9.12 -6.66
CA ARG A 17 -1.25 10.41 -7.08
C ARG A 17 -2.48 10.86 -6.29
N ASP A 18 -2.85 10.19 -5.23
CA ASP A 18 -4.05 10.53 -4.45
C ASP A 18 -3.86 11.69 -3.46
N LEU A 19 -2.65 12.28 -3.41
CA LEU A 19 -2.29 13.35 -2.49
C LEU A 19 -2.04 14.68 -3.20
N GLY A 20 -2.29 15.80 -2.51
CA GLY A 20 -2.10 17.15 -3.04
C GLY A 20 -0.67 17.40 -3.50
N CYS A 21 0.33 17.03 -2.70
CA CYS A 21 1.76 17.18 -3.03
C CYS A 21 2.22 16.30 -4.21
N GLU A 22 1.46 15.28 -4.62
CA GLU A 22 1.71 14.46 -5.80
C GLU A 22 0.85 14.88 -7.01
N GLY A 23 0.07 15.95 -6.87
CA GLY A 23 -0.67 16.57 -7.96
C GLY A 23 -2.06 15.98 -8.21
N SER A 24 -2.73 15.48 -7.16
CA SER A 24 -4.16 15.19 -7.25
C SER A 24 -4.95 16.43 -7.69
N PRO A 25 -5.83 16.32 -8.69
CA PRO A 25 -6.57 17.48 -9.16
C PRO A 25 -7.70 17.91 -8.21
N ILE A 26 -8.20 17.00 -7.36
CA ILE A 26 -9.36 17.28 -6.50
C ILE A 26 -9.18 16.87 -5.03
N TYR A 27 -8.36 15.85 -4.72
CA TYR A 27 -8.17 15.39 -3.35
C TYR A 27 -7.24 16.32 -2.59
N GLU A 28 -7.57 16.61 -1.34
CA GLU A 28 -6.82 17.51 -0.47
C GLU A 28 -6.20 16.73 0.68
N SER A 29 -4.91 16.98 0.95
CA SER A 29 -4.14 16.29 1.99
C SER A 29 -3.12 17.20 2.67
N PRO A 30 -3.54 18.39 3.20
CA PRO A 30 -2.60 19.40 3.68
C PRO A 30 -1.71 18.94 4.84
N ASN A 31 -2.17 18.01 5.69
CA ASN A 31 -1.39 17.49 6.81
C ASN A 31 -0.38 16.42 6.36
N ILE A 32 -0.75 15.56 5.42
CA ILE A 32 0.17 14.59 4.81
C ILE A 32 1.19 15.33 3.95
N ASP A 33 0.76 16.34 3.17
CA ASP A 33 1.62 17.21 2.37
C ASP A 33 2.65 17.93 3.26
N ARG A 34 2.29 18.27 4.50
CA ARG A 34 3.19 18.83 5.50
C ARG A 34 4.39 17.90 5.78
N ILE A 35 4.16 16.58 5.90
CA ILE A 35 5.25 15.61 6.11
C ILE A 35 6.21 15.62 4.93
N ALA A 36 5.70 15.64 3.70
CA ALA A 36 6.51 15.73 2.48
C ALA A 36 7.31 17.04 2.41
N ASN A 37 6.71 18.17 2.82
CA ASN A 37 7.32 19.49 2.80
C ASN A 37 8.32 19.73 3.92
N GLU A 38 8.14 19.11 5.08
CA GLU A 38 9.07 19.21 6.22
C GLU A 38 10.17 18.14 6.20
N GLY A 39 10.00 17.07 5.40
CA GLY A 39 10.92 15.96 5.23
C GLY A 39 11.52 15.86 3.84
N MET A 40 11.89 14.63 3.47
CA MET A 40 12.30 14.23 2.13
C MET A 40 11.22 13.40 1.47
N ARG A 41 10.91 13.69 0.22
CA ARG A 41 10.03 12.92 -0.64
C ARG A 41 10.86 12.07 -1.60
N PHE A 42 10.67 10.74 -1.54
CA PHE A 42 11.22 9.82 -2.52
C PHE A 42 10.26 9.71 -3.70
N THR A 43 10.71 10.15 -4.88
CA THR A 43 9.87 10.14 -6.08
C THR A 43 9.72 8.73 -6.69
N HIS A 44 10.59 7.79 -6.30
CA HIS A 44 10.58 6.39 -6.66
C HIS A 44 10.55 5.52 -5.39
N GLY A 45 9.55 5.77 -4.53
CA GLY A 45 9.25 4.94 -3.38
C GLY A 45 8.32 3.79 -3.78
N TYR A 46 8.63 2.58 -3.33
CA TYR A 46 7.90 1.39 -3.73
C TYR A 46 7.39 0.59 -2.56
N ALA A 47 6.15 0.10 -2.65
CA ALA A 47 5.68 -1.00 -1.84
C ALA A 47 6.47 -2.27 -2.15
N ALA A 48 6.63 -3.14 -1.17
CA ALA A 48 7.34 -4.42 -1.38
C ALA A 48 6.49 -5.48 -2.10
N CYS A 49 5.20 -5.24 -2.25
CA CYS A 49 4.26 -6.06 -3.01
C CYS A 49 3.07 -5.21 -3.45
N GLN A 50 2.39 -5.63 -4.51
CA GLN A 50 1.19 -4.95 -5.04
C GLN A 50 -0.09 -5.18 -4.23
N VAL A 51 -0.04 -5.95 -3.12
CA VAL A 51 -1.17 -6.20 -2.21
C VAL A 51 -0.74 -6.13 -0.75
N CYS A 52 -1.73 -5.94 0.16
CA CYS A 52 -1.54 -5.52 1.53
C CYS A 52 -0.72 -6.45 2.43
N SER A 53 -1.12 -7.70 2.69
CA SER A 53 -0.46 -8.55 3.68
C SER A 53 1.03 -8.77 3.41
N PRO A 54 1.46 -9.15 2.19
CA PRO A 54 2.89 -9.34 1.92
C PRO A 54 3.69 -8.05 2.06
N SER A 55 3.16 -6.91 1.60
CA SER A 55 3.84 -5.62 1.76
C SER A 55 3.99 -5.22 3.23
N ARG A 56 2.94 -5.40 4.05
CA ARG A 56 2.98 -5.12 5.50
C ARG A 56 3.97 -6.01 6.23
N ALA A 57 4.03 -7.31 5.90
CA ALA A 57 5.03 -8.23 6.43
C ALA A 57 6.45 -7.79 6.07
N SER A 58 6.67 -7.41 4.82
CA SER A 58 7.96 -6.91 4.33
C SER A 58 8.41 -5.63 5.05
N ILE A 59 7.52 -4.66 5.28
CA ILE A 59 7.83 -3.44 6.05
C ILE A 59 8.30 -3.80 7.47
N LEU A 60 7.58 -4.68 8.16
CA LEU A 60 7.89 -5.03 9.55
C LEU A 60 9.16 -5.87 9.70
N THR A 61 9.45 -6.75 8.75
CA THR A 61 10.56 -7.72 8.82
C THR A 61 11.81 -7.29 8.05
N GLY A 62 11.70 -6.32 7.14
CA GLY A 62 12.78 -5.93 6.23
C GLY A 62 13.12 -6.98 5.18
N LYS A 63 12.22 -7.98 4.96
CA LYS A 63 12.43 -9.10 4.04
C LYS A 63 11.59 -8.94 2.76
N VAL A 64 12.10 -9.47 1.66
CA VAL A 64 11.29 -9.67 0.44
C VAL A 64 10.24 -10.76 0.64
N THR A 65 9.16 -10.72 -0.14
CA THR A 65 7.97 -11.57 0.07
C THR A 65 8.25 -13.07 0.06
N PRO A 66 9.13 -13.64 -0.79
CA PRO A 66 9.41 -15.08 -0.74
C PRO A 66 10.07 -15.55 0.58
N ARG A 67 10.88 -14.68 1.23
CA ARG A 67 11.58 -15.05 2.46
C ARG A 67 10.67 -15.20 3.68
N HIS A 68 9.64 -14.34 3.83
CA HIS A 68 8.66 -14.51 4.91
C HIS A 68 7.48 -15.41 4.50
N GLY A 69 7.35 -15.74 3.21
CA GLY A 69 6.39 -16.71 2.70
C GLY A 69 4.95 -16.19 2.53
N ILE A 70 4.63 -14.99 2.98
CA ILE A 70 3.32 -14.36 2.74
C ILE A 70 3.42 -13.70 1.36
N THR A 71 2.92 -14.37 0.31
CA THR A 71 3.04 -13.91 -1.08
C THR A 71 1.74 -13.42 -1.69
N ASP A 72 0.61 -13.59 -0.98
CA ASP A 72 -0.69 -12.99 -1.32
C ASP A 72 -1.37 -12.40 -0.08
N TRP A 73 -2.46 -11.64 -0.29
CA TRP A 73 -3.25 -11.13 0.84
C TRP A 73 -3.84 -12.30 1.65
N ILE A 74 -3.77 -12.22 2.96
CA ILE A 74 -4.22 -13.30 3.84
C ILE A 74 -5.74 -13.44 3.74
N GLY A 75 -6.18 -14.58 3.23
CA GLY A 75 -7.56 -14.90 2.89
C GLY A 75 -7.77 -15.23 1.42
N ALA A 76 -6.79 -14.97 0.55
CA ALA A 76 -6.81 -15.41 -0.84
C ALA A 76 -6.73 -16.94 -0.92
N ARG A 77 -7.42 -17.51 -1.91
CA ARG A 77 -7.30 -18.94 -2.22
C ARG A 77 -6.04 -19.23 -3.00
N SER A 78 -5.47 -20.42 -2.79
CA SER A 78 -4.24 -20.87 -3.45
C SER A 78 -4.32 -22.37 -3.75
N GLY A 79 -3.37 -22.90 -4.50
CA GLY A 79 -3.34 -24.28 -4.90
C GLY A 79 -4.63 -24.71 -5.61
N GLU A 80 -5.11 -25.92 -5.33
CA GLU A 80 -6.36 -26.45 -5.92
C GLU A 80 -7.62 -25.68 -5.48
N ALA A 81 -7.59 -25.04 -4.30
CA ALA A 81 -8.69 -24.20 -3.84
C ALA A 81 -8.92 -22.96 -4.71
N TRP A 82 -7.94 -22.58 -5.55
CA TRP A 82 -8.10 -21.50 -6.52
C TRP A 82 -9.26 -21.74 -7.50
N ARG A 83 -9.55 -22.99 -7.87
CA ARG A 83 -10.68 -23.37 -8.74
C ARG A 83 -12.04 -22.93 -8.19
N GLU A 84 -12.17 -22.84 -6.86
CA GLU A 84 -13.42 -22.39 -6.22
C GLU A 84 -13.69 -20.89 -6.39
N THR A 85 -12.78 -20.14 -7.01
CA THR A 85 -12.98 -18.72 -7.35
C THR A 85 -13.77 -18.51 -8.64
N ASP A 86 -13.99 -19.58 -9.43
CA ASP A 86 -14.64 -19.55 -10.76
C ASP A 86 -14.00 -18.55 -11.74
N ARG A 87 -12.67 -18.33 -11.62
CA ARG A 87 -11.93 -17.43 -12.51
C ARG A 87 -11.39 -18.10 -13.76
N PHE A 88 -11.30 -19.42 -13.74
CA PHE A 88 -10.89 -20.28 -14.88
C PHE A 88 -9.53 -19.90 -15.45
N ASN A 89 -8.59 -19.50 -14.59
CA ASN A 89 -7.25 -19.12 -15.01
C ASN A 89 -6.40 -20.35 -15.36
N LYS A 90 -5.41 -20.17 -16.21
CA LYS A 90 -4.54 -21.23 -16.74
C LYS A 90 -3.61 -21.85 -15.70
N LEU A 91 -3.24 -21.08 -14.67
CA LEU A 91 -2.32 -21.53 -13.62
C LEU A 91 -3.04 -21.66 -12.27
N LEU A 92 -2.55 -22.55 -11.44
CA LEU A 92 -2.84 -22.60 -10.00
C LEU A 92 -1.75 -21.83 -9.25
N PRO A 93 -2.09 -20.79 -8.47
CA PRO A 93 -1.15 -20.09 -7.60
C PRO A 93 -0.54 -21.03 -6.56
N PRO A 94 0.72 -20.84 -6.14
CA PRO A 94 1.32 -21.66 -5.10
C PRO A 94 0.71 -21.39 -3.72
N GLU A 95 0.81 -22.37 -2.84
CA GLU A 95 0.47 -22.20 -1.42
C GLU A 95 1.42 -21.22 -0.74
N TYR A 96 0.91 -20.39 0.17
CA TYR A 96 1.64 -19.35 0.87
C TYR A 96 1.33 -19.34 2.37
N GLU A 97 2.07 -18.59 3.16
CA GLU A 97 1.87 -18.46 4.61
C GLU A 97 0.68 -17.54 4.92
N HIS A 98 -0.25 -17.99 5.77
CA HIS A 98 -1.45 -17.25 6.17
C HIS A 98 -1.27 -16.43 7.47
N GLY A 99 -0.05 -16.16 7.86
CA GLY A 99 0.30 -15.36 9.03
C GLY A 99 1.80 -15.18 9.19
N LEU A 100 2.18 -14.16 9.91
CA LEU A 100 3.58 -13.91 10.24
C LEU A 100 4.08 -15.06 11.11
N ARG A 101 5.22 -15.67 10.75
CA ARG A 101 5.77 -16.78 11.53
C ARG A 101 6.22 -16.29 12.91
N PRO A 102 6.06 -17.11 13.98
CA PRO A 102 6.41 -16.69 15.34
C PRO A 102 7.90 -16.38 15.57
N ASP A 103 8.77 -16.86 14.68
CA ASP A 103 10.21 -16.62 14.70
C ASP A 103 10.67 -15.35 13.96
N GLU A 104 9.74 -14.64 13.32
CA GLU A 104 10.04 -13.38 12.66
C GLU A 104 10.31 -12.27 13.68
N ILE A 105 11.43 -11.60 13.51
CA ILE A 105 11.82 -10.47 14.37
C ILE A 105 11.52 -9.18 13.65
N THR A 106 10.49 -8.46 14.09
CA THR A 106 10.12 -7.16 13.52
C THR A 106 11.03 -6.05 14.05
N PHE A 107 11.12 -4.93 13.32
CA PHE A 107 11.84 -3.77 13.85
C PHE A 107 11.20 -3.23 15.14
N ALA A 108 9.89 -3.41 15.33
CA ALA A 108 9.18 -3.03 16.55
C ALA A 108 9.69 -3.86 17.76
N GLU A 109 9.91 -5.16 17.57
CA GLU A 109 10.49 -6.02 18.62
C GLU A 109 11.91 -5.60 18.97
N VAL A 110 12.75 -5.24 17.97
CA VAL A 110 14.12 -4.75 18.22
C VAL A 110 14.09 -3.44 19.01
N LEU A 111 13.23 -2.50 18.62
CA LEU A 111 13.05 -1.23 19.32
C LEU A 111 12.54 -1.45 20.75
N ARG A 112 11.56 -2.34 20.95
CA ARG A 112 11.04 -2.68 22.27
C ARG A 112 12.13 -3.25 23.19
N ARG A 113 12.92 -4.20 22.68
CA ARG A 113 14.11 -4.77 23.42
C ARG A 113 15.13 -3.69 23.77
N ALA A 114 15.21 -2.64 22.98
CA ALA A 114 16.07 -1.48 23.23
C ALA A 114 15.45 -0.42 24.18
N GLY A 115 14.23 -0.66 24.69
CA GLY A 115 13.58 0.18 25.70
C GLY A 115 12.64 1.25 25.10
N TYR A 116 12.25 1.13 23.84
CA TYR A 116 11.16 1.95 23.28
C TYR A 116 9.81 1.47 23.81
N ARG A 117 8.92 2.41 24.08
CA ARG A 117 7.49 2.13 24.25
C ARG A 117 6.88 1.93 22.87
N THR A 118 6.14 0.85 22.65
CA THR A 118 5.69 0.47 21.31
C THR A 118 4.17 0.39 21.24
N PHE A 119 3.60 1.06 20.25
CA PHE A 119 2.15 1.21 20.05
C PHE A 119 1.77 0.90 18.61
N TYR A 120 0.69 0.17 18.44
CA TYR A 120 0.05 -0.13 17.17
C TYR A 120 -1.40 0.32 17.16
N ALA A 121 -1.85 1.00 16.10
CA ALA A 121 -3.25 1.35 15.89
C ALA A 121 -3.71 1.04 14.47
N GLY A 122 -4.82 0.33 14.32
CA GLY A 122 -5.51 0.08 13.05
C GLY A 122 -5.24 -1.28 12.41
N LYS A 123 -5.18 -1.34 11.07
CA LYS A 123 -5.12 -2.57 10.28
C LYS A 123 -3.81 -3.34 10.48
N TRP A 124 -3.93 -4.59 10.91
CA TRP A 124 -2.80 -5.54 11.00
C TRP A 124 -2.73 -6.46 9.79
N HIS A 125 -3.71 -7.33 9.63
CA HIS A 125 -3.87 -8.25 8.49
C HIS A 125 -2.66 -9.18 8.24
N LEU A 126 -2.00 -9.63 9.33
CA LEU A 126 -0.83 -10.52 9.27
C LEU A 126 -1.02 -11.81 10.07
N GLY A 127 -2.25 -12.29 10.18
CA GLY A 127 -2.62 -13.55 10.81
C GLY A 127 -3.77 -13.44 11.79
N ASP A 128 -4.18 -14.59 12.32
CA ASP A 128 -5.28 -14.74 13.28
C ASP A 128 -4.77 -14.85 14.72
N GLU A 129 -5.54 -15.45 15.61
CA GLU A 129 -5.17 -15.62 17.02
C GLU A 129 -3.77 -16.22 17.18
N GLY A 130 -2.95 -15.56 18.02
CA GLY A 130 -1.53 -15.88 18.18
C GLY A 130 -0.58 -15.09 17.26
N ASN A 131 -1.11 -14.38 16.27
CA ASN A 131 -0.32 -13.58 15.31
C ASN A 131 -0.76 -12.10 15.29
N HIS A 132 -1.15 -11.55 16.44
CA HIS A 132 -1.51 -10.14 16.58
C HIS A 132 -0.29 -9.25 16.89
N PRO A 133 -0.38 -7.92 16.79
CA PRO A 133 0.74 -7.00 17.04
C PRO A 133 1.49 -7.26 18.34
N GLU A 134 0.78 -7.69 19.40
CA GLU A 134 1.35 -7.94 20.73
C GLU A 134 2.42 -9.06 20.72
N GLN A 135 2.33 -10.01 19.78
CA GLN A 135 3.31 -11.09 19.60
C GLN A 135 4.55 -10.63 18.83
N PHE A 136 4.48 -9.46 18.16
CA PHE A 136 5.51 -8.96 17.26
C PHE A 136 6.09 -7.60 17.69
N GLY A 137 6.15 -7.38 19.01
CA GLY A 137 6.89 -6.27 19.60
C GLY A 137 6.08 -5.01 19.88
N PHE A 138 4.75 -5.02 19.78
CA PHE A 138 3.91 -3.90 20.16
C PHE A 138 3.28 -4.14 21.54
N GLU A 139 3.60 -3.29 22.52
CA GLU A 139 3.08 -3.39 23.90
C GLU A 139 1.61 -3.01 23.99
N ILE A 140 1.18 -2.08 23.16
CA ILE A 140 -0.20 -1.57 23.15
C ILE A 140 -0.76 -1.71 21.73
N ASN A 141 -1.92 -2.36 21.61
CA ASN A 141 -2.62 -2.58 20.36
C ASN A 141 -4.03 -1.97 20.42
N LYS A 142 -4.37 -1.12 19.45
CA LYS A 142 -5.68 -0.49 19.27
C LYS A 142 -6.23 -0.80 17.88
N GLY A 143 -6.94 -1.92 17.77
CA GLY A 143 -7.63 -2.30 16.55
C GLY A 143 -6.87 -3.23 15.59
N GLY A 144 -5.63 -3.62 15.92
CA GLY A 144 -4.84 -4.57 15.13
C GLY A 144 -5.30 -6.01 15.35
N TRP A 145 -5.82 -6.65 14.30
CA TRP A 145 -6.26 -8.04 14.31
C TRP A 145 -6.29 -8.62 12.89
N ARG A 146 -6.89 -9.80 12.70
CA ARG A 146 -6.89 -10.53 11.42
C ARG A 146 -7.53 -9.82 10.22
N ALA A 147 -8.49 -8.90 10.45
CA ALA A 147 -9.28 -8.34 9.37
C ALA A 147 -8.48 -7.42 8.45
N GLY A 148 -8.62 -7.64 7.15
CA GLY A 148 -8.01 -6.81 6.10
C GLY A 148 -8.81 -5.56 5.74
N SER A 149 -10.08 -5.47 6.20
CA SER A 149 -10.98 -4.34 6.01
C SER A 149 -11.70 -4.01 7.32
N PRO A 150 -12.30 -2.81 7.48
CA PRO A 150 -13.03 -2.44 8.68
C PRO A 150 -14.37 -3.20 8.74
N THR A 151 -14.48 -4.18 9.64
CA THR A 151 -15.64 -5.11 9.73
C THR A 151 -16.96 -4.44 10.04
N GLY A 152 -16.96 -3.31 10.74
CA GLY A 152 -18.13 -2.48 10.98
C GLY A 152 -18.25 -1.26 10.07
N GLY A 153 -17.35 -1.14 9.08
CA GLY A 153 -17.21 0.07 8.26
C GLY A 153 -16.39 1.15 8.96
N TYR A 154 -16.43 2.36 8.37
CA TYR A 154 -15.62 3.50 8.82
C TYR A 154 -16.27 4.37 9.90
N PHE A 155 -17.48 4.02 10.34
CA PHE A 155 -18.19 4.76 11.37
C PHE A 155 -18.63 3.83 12.51
N SER A 156 -18.47 4.30 13.74
CA SER A 156 -18.87 3.52 14.93
C SER A 156 -20.35 3.12 14.87
N PRO A 157 -20.67 1.84 15.18
CA PRO A 157 -19.86 0.81 15.85
C PRO A 157 -18.91 0.08 14.89
N TYR A 158 -17.61 0.00 15.26
CA TYR A 158 -16.55 -0.56 14.39
C TYR A 158 -16.57 -2.08 14.29
N LYS A 159 -17.21 -2.77 15.22
CA LYS A 159 -17.21 -4.24 15.31
C LYS A 159 -15.81 -4.84 15.30
N ASN A 160 -14.84 -4.15 15.89
CA ASN A 160 -13.45 -4.56 16.00
C ASN A 160 -13.15 -5.03 17.43
N PRO A 161 -12.74 -6.29 17.67
CA PRO A 161 -12.55 -6.83 19.02
C PRO A 161 -11.38 -6.19 19.78
N LYS A 162 -10.49 -5.46 19.10
CA LYS A 162 -9.31 -4.78 19.66
C LYS A 162 -9.48 -3.25 19.75
N LEU A 163 -10.65 -2.71 19.39
CA LEU A 163 -10.96 -1.30 19.45
C LEU A 163 -12.37 -1.10 19.99
N GLU A 164 -12.50 -0.47 21.14
CA GLU A 164 -13.81 -0.14 21.72
C GLU A 164 -14.57 0.83 20.81
N ASP A 165 -15.86 0.61 20.67
CA ASP A 165 -16.74 1.50 19.93
C ASP A 165 -16.76 2.89 20.61
N GLY A 166 -16.72 3.92 19.80
CA GLY A 166 -16.93 5.29 20.23
C GLY A 166 -18.40 5.73 20.12
N PRO A 167 -18.69 7.01 20.25
CA PRO A 167 -20.01 7.55 19.95
C PRO A 167 -20.49 7.11 18.56
N LYS A 168 -21.80 6.95 18.42
CA LYS A 168 -22.38 6.60 17.12
C LYS A 168 -21.96 7.62 16.05
N GLY A 169 -21.44 7.14 14.92
CA GLY A 169 -20.99 7.99 13.83
C GLY A 169 -19.54 8.51 13.98
N GLU A 170 -18.81 8.15 15.06
CA GLU A 170 -17.39 8.50 15.16
C GLU A 170 -16.59 7.87 14.00
N CYS A 171 -15.82 8.70 13.30
CA CYS A 171 -15.03 8.29 12.15
C CYS A 171 -13.79 7.49 12.56
N LEU A 172 -13.57 6.32 11.97
CA LEU A 172 -12.48 5.41 12.32
C LEU A 172 -11.07 6.01 12.18
N PRO A 173 -10.69 6.67 11.05
CA PRO A 173 -9.40 7.35 10.95
C PRO A 173 -9.14 8.33 12.08
N ILE A 174 -10.13 9.18 12.39
CA ILE A 174 -10.05 10.18 13.48
C ILE A 174 -9.87 9.50 14.84
N ARG A 175 -10.58 8.38 15.07
CA ARG A 175 -10.40 7.59 16.30
C ARG A 175 -8.99 7.04 16.42
N LEU A 176 -8.43 6.46 15.35
CA LEU A 176 -7.07 5.90 15.36
C LEU A 176 -6.01 6.99 15.57
N GLY A 177 -6.14 8.14 14.91
CA GLY A 177 -5.29 9.31 15.13
C GLY A 177 -5.37 9.81 16.58
N THR A 178 -6.57 9.84 17.17
CA THR A 178 -6.80 10.24 18.56
C THR A 178 -6.15 9.25 19.55
N GLU A 179 -6.28 7.94 19.33
CA GLU A 179 -5.62 6.93 20.19
C GLU A 179 -4.08 7.04 20.09
N THR A 180 -3.55 7.30 18.89
CA THR A 180 -2.12 7.55 18.68
C THR A 180 -1.66 8.80 19.43
N ALA A 181 -2.41 9.90 19.35
CA ALA A 181 -2.10 11.14 20.08
C ALA A 181 -2.16 10.95 21.61
N ARG A 182 -3.11 10.15 22.11
CA ARG A 182 -3.18 9.78 23.54
C ARG A 182 -1.96 9.00 24.00
N PHE A 183 -1.52 8.03 23.18
CA PHE A 183 -0.31 7.26 23.45
C PHE A 183 0.92 8.16 23.50
N ILE A 184 1.14 9.02 22.50
CA ILE A 184 2.27 9.97 22.45
C ILE A 184 2.29 10.85 23.68
N LYS A 185 1.14 11.40 24.08
CA LYS A 185 1.02 12.24 25.28
C LYS A 185 1.38 11.49 26.57
N ALA A 186 0.97 10.22 26.68
CA ALA A 186 1.22 9.40 27.86
C ALA A 186 2.71 8.98 27.99
N HIS A 187 3.44 8.88 26.89
CA HIS A 187 4.83 8.40 26.83
C HIS A 187 5.82 9.46 26.33
N ARG A 188 5.47 10.75 26.44
CA ARG A 188 6.26 11.87 25.93
C ARG A 188 7.67 11.99 26.52
N ASP A 189 7.92 11.38 27.67
CA ASP A 189 9.20 11.46 28.40
C ASP A 189 10.06 10.21 28.19
N GLU A 190 9.63 9.27 27.32
CA GLU A 190 10.31 8.01 26.97
C GLU A 190 10.46 7.91 25.45
N PRO A 191 11.49 7.24 24.91
CA PRO A 191 11.53 6.97 23.48
C PRO A 191 10.38 6.04 23.07
N PHE A 192 9.70 6.35 21.98
CA PHE A 192 8.54 5.56 21.53
C PHE A 192 8.54 5.27 20.04
N LEU A 193 7.87 4.16 19.68
CA LEU A 193 7.38 3.85 18.35
C LEU A 193 5.85 3.91 18.36
N ALA A 194 5.27 4.83 17.62
CA ALA A 194 3.84 4.86 17.31
C ALA A 194 3.62 4.44 15.86
N TYR A 195 3.06 3.24 15.64
CA TYR A 195 2.71 2.71 14.33
C TYR A 195 1.22 2.92 14.08
N LEU A 196 0.88 3.94 13.29
CA LEU A 196 -0.48 4.26 12.89
C LEU A 196 -0.76 3.66 11.51
N SER A 197 -1.51 2.57 11.50
CA SER A 197 -1.84 1.78 10.33
C SER A 197 -3.32 1.95 9.99
N PHE A 198 -3.62 2.82 9.07
CA PHE A 198 -5.00 3.07 8.69
C PHE A 198 -5.63 1.86 7.96
N TYR A 199 -6.96 1.73 8.05
CA TYR A 199 -7.74 0.97 7.08
C TYR A 199 -8.06 1.82 5.85
N SER A 200 -7.97 3.17 5.95
CA SER A 200 -8.21 4.09 4.84
C SER A 200 -7.05 4.02 3.83
N VAL A 201 -7.38 3.92 2.56
CA VAL A 201 -8.69 4.14 1.92
C VAL A 201 -9.29 2.84 1.35
N HIS A 202 -9.05 1.70 1.98
CA HIS A 202 -9.55 0.39 1.56
C HIS A 202 -11.10 0.36 1.53
N GLY A 203 -11.67 -0.41 0.62
CA GLY A 203 -13.12 -0.67 0.61
C GLY A 203 -13.64 -1.38 1.89
N PRO A 204 -14.91 -1.22 2.27
CA PRO A 204 -15.93 -0.43 1.57
C PRO A 204 -15.63 1.07 1.65
N ILE A 205 -15.84 1.82 0.56
CA ILE A 205 -15.63 3.27 0.59
C ILE A 205 -16.80 3.97 1.28
N GLN A 206 -16.48 4.75 2.32
CA GLN A 206 -17.49 5.40 3.17
C GLN A 206 -16.99 6.77 3.65
N THR A 207 -17.83 7.78 3.59
CA THR A 207 -17.51 9.13 4.08
C THR A 207 -18.72 9.83 4.66
N SER A 208 -18.54 11.00 5.31
CA SER A 208 -19.63 11.84 5.79
C SER A 208 -20.27 12.63 4.66
N GLN A 209 -21.51 13.07 4.88
CA GLN A 209 -22.28 13.85 3.92
C GLN A 209 -21.57 15.15 3.52
N ASP A 210 -20.99 15.86 4.49
CA ASP A 210 -20.31 17.13 4.24
C ASP A 210 -19.08 16.94 3.35
N ARG A 211 -18.24 15.93 3.64
CA ARG A 211 -17.06 15.61 2.81
C ARG A 211 -17.47 15.15 1.41
N TRP A 212 -18.48 14.29 1.30
CA TRP A 212 -18.99 13.87 0.01
C TRP A 212 -19.47 15.07 -0.82
N SER A 213 -20.26 15.97 -0.22
CA SER A 213 -20.78 17.16 -0.92
C SER A 213 -19.64 18.05 -1.43
N LYS A 214 -18.63 18.31 -0.61
CA LYS A 214 -17.41 19.06 -0.96
C LYS A 214 -16.71 18.46 -2.19
N TYR A 215 -16.45 17.16 -2.17
CA TYR A 215 -15.72 16.50 -3.26
C TYR A 215 -16.57 16.25 -4.50
N ARG A 216 -17.88 16.10 -4.35
CA ARG A 216 -18.80 16.07 -5.47
C ARG A 216 -18.80 17.40 -6.23
N GLU A 217 -18.86 18.52 -5.52
CA GLU A 217 -18.77 19.85 -6.13
C GLU A 217 -17.47 20.03 -6.91
N LYS A 218 -16.34 19.61 -6.34
CA LYS A 218 -15.06 19.65 -7.04
C LYS A 218 -15.01 18.76 -8.27
N ALA A 219 -15.49 17.52 -8.16
CA ALA A 219 -15.49 16.55 -9.26
C ALA A 219 -16.41 16.98 -10.42
N THR A 220 -17.49 17.70 -10.12
CA THR A 220 -18.44 18.20 -11.13
C THR A 220 -18.09 19.57 -11.69
N ALA A 221 -17.13 20.30 -11.11
CA ALA A 221 -16.71 21.61 -11.60
C ALA A 221 -15.85 21.54 -12.88
N GLY A 222 -15.27 20.38 -13.20
CA GLY A 222 -14.48 20.13 -14.40
C GLY A 222 -15.25 19.50 -15.53
N ASP A 223 -14.57 19.22 -16.63
CA ASP A 223 -15.15 18.50 -17.75
C ASP A 223 -15.45 17.04 -17.35
N SER A 224 -16.67 16.60 -17.65
CA SER A 224 -17.04 15.20 -17.42
C SER A 224 -16.38 14.33 -18.49
N PRO A 225 -15.63 13.27 -18.13
CA PRO A 225 -15.03 12.41 -19.12
C PRO A 225 -16.10 11.64 -19.89
N GLU A 226 -15.86 11.38 -21.17
CA GLU A 226 -16.74 10.53 -21.99
C GLU A 226 -16.86 9.12 -21.42
N ARG A 227 -15.73 8.60 -20.92
CA ARG A 227 -15.64 7.29 -20.23
C ARG A 227 -14.70 7.39 -19.04
N ARG A 228 -15.10 6.79 -17.92
CA ARG A 228 -14.25 6.68 -16.72
C ARG A 228 -13.42 5.44 -16.69
N PHE A 229 -13.80 4.41 -17.45
CA PHE A 229 -13.17 3.10 -17.42
C PHE A 229 -12.74 2.64 -18.80
N ILE A 230 -11.60 1.95 -18.87
CA ILE A 230 -11.16 1.18 -20.04
C ILE A 230 -10.90 -0.26 -19.61
N MET A 231 -11.04 -1.21 -20.55
CA MET A 231 -10.50 -2.56 -20.31
C MET A 231 -8.98 -2.51 -20.43
N ASP A 232 -8.28 -3.00 -19.40
CA ASP A 232 -6.86 -3.24 -19.43
C ASP A 232 -6.60 -4.69 -19.01
N ARG A 233 -6.36 -5.54 -20.01
CA ARG A 233 -6.24 -6.99 -19.91
C ARG A 233 -7.52 -7.62 -19.35
N TYR A 234 -7.54 -8.01 -18.08
CA TYR A 234 -8.58 -8.85 -17.50
C TYR A 234 -9.71 -8.09 -16.79
N LEU A 235 -9.53 -6.80 -16.50
CA LEU A 235 -10.53 -6.02 -15.76
C LEU A 235 -10.60 -4.56 -16.23
N PRO A 236 -11.76 -3.90 -16.06
CA PRO A 236 -11.86 -2.46 -16.19
C PRO A 236 -10.89 -1.73 -15.26
N VAL A 237 -10.34 -0.61 -15.71
CA VAL A 237 -9.43 0.27 -14.96
C VAL A 237 -9.93 1.69 -15.04
N ARG A 238 -10.06 2.34 -13.88
CA ARG A 238 -10.48 3.74 -13.79
C ARG A 238 -9.40 4.68 -14.30
N GLN A 239 -9.82 5.67 -15.10
CA GLN A 239 -8.95 6.64 -15.76
C GLN A 239 -8.98 8.03 -15.13
N VAL A 240 -9.90 8.29 -14.20
CA VAL A 240 -10.19 9.64 -13.69
C VAL A 240 -10.30 9.64 -12.17
N GLN A 241 -9.69 10.65 -11.52
CA GLN A 241 -9.87 10.90 -10.08
C GLN A 241 -11.09 11.81 -9.89
N ASP A 242 -12.28 11.23 -9.85
CA ASP A 242 -13.54 11.98 -9.66
C ASP A 242 -14.52 11.27 -8.69
N CYS A 243 -13.99 10.39 -7.80
CA CYS A 243 -14.82 9.72 -6.80
C CYS A 243 -14.95 10.57 -5.52
N PRO A 244 -16.14 11.16 -5.25
CA PRO A 244 -16.30 12.05 -4.10
C PRO A 244 -16.21 11.33 -2.76
N ILE A 245 -16.59 10.05 -2.69
CA ILE A 245 -16.48 9.25 -1.46
C ILE A 245 -15.00 9.04 -1.14
N MET A 246 -14.18 8.71 -2.14
CA MET A 246 -12.73 8.55 -1.98
C MET A 246 -12.07 9.84 -1.49
N GLY A 247 -12.45 10.99 -2.07
CA GLY A 247 -11.95 12.29 -1.61
C GLY A 247 -12.25 12.55 -0.13
N GLY A 248 -13.45 12.24 0.31
CA GLY A 248 -13.82 12.38 1.72
C GLY A 248 -13.11 11.40 2.66
N MET A 249 -12.76 10.20 2.19
CA MET A 249 -11.95 9.25 2.97
C MET A 249 -10.50 9.72 3.12
N ILE A 250 -9.92 10.26 2.05
CA ILE A 250 -8.56 10.83 2.07
C ILE A 250 -8.51 12.01 3.05
N GLU A 251 -9.48 12.92 3.00
CA GLU A 251 -9.55 14.05 3.93
C GLU A 251 -9.71 13.60 5.39
N ALA A 252 -10.53 12.58 5.66
CA ALA A 252 -10.67 12.05 7.03
C ALA A 252 -9.37 11.42 7.56
N MET A 253 -8.60 10.78 6.68
CA MET A 253 -7.28 10.25 7.01
C MET A 253 -6.28 11.39 7.25
N ASP A 254 -6.29 12.40 6.39
CA ASP A 254 -5.44 13.58 6.52
C ASP A 254 -5.69 14.35 7.82
N ASP A 255 -6.96 14.55 8.20
CA ASP A 255 -7.32 15.15 9.48
C ASP A 255 -6.77 14.34 10.68
N ALA A 256 -6.81 13.00 10.59
CA ALA A 256 -6.24 12.12 11.61
C ALA A 256 -4.72 12.25 11.71
N VAL A 257 -4.03 12.41 10.57
CA VAL A 257 -2.58 12.72 10.54
C VAL A 257 -2.33 14.09 11.20
N GLY A 258 -3.16 15.08 10.90
CA GLY A 258 -3.12 16.40 11.54
C GLY A 258 -3.18 16.33 13.06
N ILE A 259 -4.10 15.52 13.63
CA ILE A 259 -4.20 15.31 15.08
C ILE A 259 -2.87 14.82 15.68
N VAL A 260 -2.18 13.92 15.00
CA VAL A 260 -0.88 13.38 15.46
C VAL A 260 0.21 14.43 15.37
N LEU A 261 0.37 15.10 14.23
CA LEU A 261 1.38 16.13 14.02
C LEU A 261 1.22 17.31 14.99
N ASP A 262 0.00 17.81 15.16
CA ASP A 262 -0.31 18.88 16.11
C ASP A 262 -0.04 18.47 17.56
N THR A 263 -0.16 17.18 17.88
CA THR A 263 0.17 16.67 19.20
C THR A 263 1.68 16.68 19.43
N LEU A 264 2.48 16.30 18.44
CA LEU A 264 3.94 16.42 18.52
C LEU A 264 4.38 17.88 18.71
N ASP A 265 3.80 18.81 17.95
CA ASP A 265 4.10 20.24 18.07
C ASP A 265 3.77 20.78 19.47
N ARG A 266 2.55 20.54 19.94
CA ARG A 266 2.09 21.04 21.27
C ARG A 266 2.89 20.48 22.42
N LEU A 267 3.47 19.30 22.28
CA LEU A 267 4.30 18.67 23.30
C LEU A 267 5.80 19.02 23.14
N GLY A 268 6.19 19.76 22.09
CA GLY A 268 7.58 20.08 21.79
C GLY A 268 8.42 18.88 21.38
N LEU A 269 7.77 17.85 20.77
CA LEU A 269 8.43 16.60 20.35
C LEU A 269 8.75 16.55 18.84
N ALA A 270 8.33 17.54 18.07
CA ALA A 270 8.46 17.55 16.62
C ALA A 270 9.92 17.49 16.14
N ASP A 271 10.86 18.08 16.90
CA ASP A 271 12.29 18.10 16.61
C ASP A 271 13.05 16.87 17.14
N ASP A 272 12.38 15.99 17.88
CA ASP A 272 12.93 14.75 18.43
C ASP A 272 12.21 13.50 17.84
N THR A 273 11.34 13.68 16.83
CA THR A 273 10.50 12.60 16.29
C THR A 273 10.72 12.43 14.80
N ILE A 274 11.10 11.22 14.39
CA ILE A 274 11.06 10.76 12.99
C ILE A 274 9.59 10.54 12.61
N VAL A 275 9.16 11.13 11.50
CA VAL A 275 7.81 10.92 10.96
C VAL A 275 7.92 10.37 9.55
N CYS A 276 7.28 9.22 9.31
CA CYS A 276 7.19 8.58 8.00
C CYS A 276 5.73 8.46 7.56
N PHE A 277 5.49 8.63 6.27
CA PHE A 277 4.20 8.35 5.63
C PHE A 277 4.43 7.55 4.35
N THR A 278 3.67 6.45 4.18
CA THR A 278 3.65 5.63 2.97
C THR A 278 2.32 4.89 2.84
N SER A 279 2.11 4.18 1.70
CA SER A 279 1.02 3.24 1.49
C SER A 279 1.55 1.81 1.43
N ASP A 280 0.70 0.82 1.64
CA ASP A 280 1.10 -0.59 1.56
C ASP A 280 1.07 -1.15 0.14
N ASN A 281 0.30 -0.56 -0.76
CA ASN A 281 0.23 -0.87 -2.19
C ASN A 281 -0.48 0.26 -2.95
N GLY A 282 -0.51 0.18 -4.28
CA GLY A 282 -1.12 1.16 -5.16
C GLY A 282 -2.61 1.39 -4.96
N GLY A 283 -3.09 2.52 -5.46
CA GLY A 283 -4.49 2.93 -5.38
C GLY A 283 -5.42 2.00 -6.16
N VAL A 284 -6.67 1.84 -5.66
CA VAL A 284 -7.68 0.92 -6.22
C VAL A 284 -8.32 1.50 -7.48
N SER A 285 -7.64 1.36 -8.60
CA SER A 285 -8.15 1.74 -9.93
C SER A 285 -8.95 0.61 -10.60
N SER A 286 -8.86 -0.62 -10.09
CA SER A 286 -9.48 -1.83 -10.66
C SER A 286 -9.86 -2.79 -9.55
N GLY A 287 -10.93 -3.57 -9.72
CA GLY A 287 -11.44 -4.46 -8.69
C GLY A 287 -11.90 -3.68 -7.44
N ASP A 288 -12.24 -4.39 -6.37
CA ASP A 288 -12.69 -3.81 -5.10
C ASP A 288 -13.66 -2.62 -5.31
N SER A 289 -13.27 -1.39 -4.97
CA SER A 289 -14.15 -0.21 -5.06
C SER A 289 -14.00 0.61 -6.34
N TYR A 290 -13.00 0.37 -7.19
CA TYR A 290 -12.73 1.19 -8.38
C TYR A 290 -12.68 2.70 -8.09
N ALA A 291 -12.07 3.09 -6.96
CA ALA A 291 -12.29 4.40 -6.35
C ALA A 291 -11.37 5.51 -6.89
N THR A 292 -10.20 5.17 -7.43
CA THR A 292 -9.22 6.17 -7.87
C THR A 292 -8.56 5.82 -9.21
N SER A 293 -7.72 6.72 -9.71
CA SER A 293 -6.88 6.53 -10.89
C SER A 293 -5.44 6.87 -10.55
N ASN A 294 -4.51 6.00 -10.92
CA ASN A 294 -3.08 6.21 -10.68
C ASN A 294 -2.36 6.89 -11.86
N LEU A 295 -3.07 7.26 -12.93
CA LEU A 295 -2.47 7.89 -14.11
C LEU A 295 -1.61 9.11 -13.73
N PRO A 296 -0.43 9.31 -14.36
CA PRO A 296 0.07 8.62 -15.55
C PRO A 296 0.64 7.22 -15.32
N LEU A 297 0.77 6.75 -14.09
CA LEU A 297 1.25 5.39 -13.79
C LEU A 297 0.19 4.35 -14.15
N ARG A 298 0.58 3.31 -14.89
CA ARG A 298 -0.32 2.24 -15.33
C ARG A 298 -0.77 1.37 -14.17
N GLY A 299 -2.02 0.93 -14.22
CA GLY A 299 -2.57 -0.04 -13.29
C GLY A 299 -2.92 0.56 -11.91
N GLY A 300 -2.79 -0.24 -10.89
CA GLY A 300 -3.11 0.04 -9.50
C GLY A 300 -2.94 -1.19 -8.64
N LYS A 301 -3.50 -1.22 -7.44
CA LYS A 301 -3.48 -2.34 -6.51
C LYS A 301 -3.60 -3.69 -7.24
N GLY A 302 -2.82 -4.67 -6.81
CA GLY A 302 -2.83 -6.03 -7.34
C GLY A 302 -2.20 -6.18 -8.72
N ARG A 303 -1.77 -5.09 -9.37
CA ARG A 303 -1.16 -5.12 -10.69
C ARG A 303 0.34 -4.90 -10.64
N GLN A 304 1.03 -5.41 -11.64
CA GLN A 304 2.49 -5.47 -11.73
C GLN A 304 3.16 -4.19 -12.24
N TRP A 305 2.39 -3.22 -12.72
CA TRP A 305 2.88 -1.94 -13.23
C TRP A 305 3.10 -0.91 -12.13
N GLU A 306 3.71 0.22 -12.49
CA GLU A 306 4.07 1.29 -11.54
C GLU A 306 2.90 1.71 -10.64
N GLY A 307 1.69 1.85 -11.19
CA GLY A 307 0.52 2.22 -10.39
C GLY A 307 0.12 1.22 -9.31
N GLY A 308 0.63 -0.02 -9.36
CA GLY A 308 0.38 -1.04 -8.34
C GLY A 308 1.42 -1.11 -7.23
N ILE A 309 2.62 -0.58 -7.47
CA ILE A 309 3.76 -0.72 -6.55
C ILE A 309 4.44 0.59 -6.18
N ARG A 310 4.28 1.67 -6.96
CA ARG A 310 4.86 2.98 -6.64
C ARG A 310 3.93 3.78 -5.74
N GLU A 311 4.48 4.25 -4.61
CA GLU A 311 3.73 4.77 -3.47
C GLU A 311 4.21 6.16 -3.04
N PRO A 312 3.37 6.94 -2.31
CA PRO A 312 3.87 8.03 -1.50
C PRO A 312 4.91 7.51 -0.51
N PHE A 313 6.09 8.14 -0.46
CA PHE A 313 7.18 7.68 0.41
C PHE A 313 7.90 8.90 1.00
N TYR A 314 7.47 9.32 2.20
CA TYR A 314 7.95 10.53 2.85
C TYR A 314 8.61 10.18 4.17
N ILE A 315 9.78 10.76 4.40
CA ILE A 315 10.51 10.60 5.66
C ILE A 315 11.02 11.97 6.13
N LYS A 316 10.60 12.36 7.34
CA LYS A 316 11.14 13.50 8.08
C LYS A 316 12.02 12.95 9.20
N VAL A 317 13.31 13.27 9.17
CA VAL A 317 14.26 12.99 10.28
C VAL A 317 14.82 14.33 10.74
N PRO A 318 14.44 14.83 11.92
CA PRO A 318 14.88 16.11 12.44
C PRO A 318 16.41 16.22 12.49
N GLY A 319 16.95 17.33 11.99
CA GLY A 319 18.40 17.56 11.94
C GLY A 319 19.16 16.73 10.90
N VAL A 320 18.47 15.86 10.13
CA VAL A 320 19.07 15.01 9.08
C VAL A 320 18.49 15.37 7.71
N THR A 321 17.16 15.26 7.54
CA THR A 321 16.51 15.60 6.26
C THR A 321 16.45 17.10 6.04
N LYS A 322 16.74 17.53 4.82
CA LYS A 322 16.50 18.92 4.40
C LYS A 322 15.00 19.07 4.06
N PRO A 323 14.28 19.99 4.69
CA PRO A 323 12.87 20.22 4.40
C PRO A 323 12.61 20.48 2.90
N GLY A 324 11.58 19.82 2.35
CA GLY A 324 11.17 19.94 0.97
C GLY A 324 12.13 19.34 -0.05
N SER A 325 13.12 18.56 0.40
CA SER A 325 14.02 17.87 -0.52
C SER A 325 13.33 16.66 -1.19
N THR A 326 13.86 16.29 -2.37
CA THR A 326 13.44 15.12 -3.11
C THR A 326 14.61 14.17 -3.38
N CYS A 327 14.35 12.88 -3.44
CA CYS A 327 15.31 11.86 -3.85
C CYS A 327 14.65 10.97 -4.92
N ASP A 328 15.35 10.77 -6.03
CA ASP A 328 14.89 9.96 -7.18
C ASP A 328 15.49 8.55 -7.19
N VAL A 329 16.32 8.21 -6.21
CA VAL A 329 16.85 6.85 -6.05
C VAL A 329 15.72 5.90 -5.67
N PRO A 330 15.55 4.76 -6.38
CA PRO A 330 14.53 3.77 -6.04
C PRO A 330 14.74 3.18 -4.64
N VAL A 331 13.70 3.25 -3.80
CA VAL A 331 13.66 2.72 -2.43
C VAL A 331 12.41 1.87 -2.25
N SER A 332 12.40 0.99 -1.26
CA SER A 332 11.28 0.09 -1.02
C SER A 332 10.88 0.02 0.45
N GLY A 333 9.66 -0.42 0.72
CA GLY A 333 9.15 -0.62 2.08
C GLY A 333 10.01 -1.52 2.97
N ILE A 334 10.82 -2.41 2.39
CA ILE A 334 11.79 -3.24 3.16
C ILE A 334 12.91 -2.41 3.81
N ASP A 335 13.17 -1.19 3.34
CA ASP A 335 14.25 -0.32 3.79
C ASP A 335 13.96 0.35 5.14
N TYR A 336 12.70 0.45 5.53
CA TYR A 336 12.32 1.03 6.82
C TYR A 336 12.96 0.31 8.01
N TYR A 337 13.07 -1.03 7.94
CA TYR A 337 13.66 -1.82 9.01
C TYR A 337 15.10 -1.37 9.31
N ALA A 338 15.98 -1.41 8.33
CA ALA A 338 17.37 -1.03 8.48
C ALA A 338 17.52 0.46 8.84
N THR A 339 16.69 1.32 8.24
CA THR A 339 16.69 2.77 8.48
C THR A 339 16.34 3.11 9.93
N PHE A 340 15.28 2.53 10.48
CA PHE A 340 14.87 2.81 11.87
C PHE A 340 15.90 2.31 12.88
N LEU A 341 16.50 1.12 12.65
CA LEU A 341 17.53 0.63 13.53
C LEU A 341 18.75 1.54 13.53
N GLU A 342 19.23 1.98 12.37
CA GLU A 342 20.37 2.88 12.28
C GLU A 342 20.07 4.24 12.94
N GLN A 343 18.91 4.82 12.70
CA GLN A 343 18.49 6.09 13.33
C GLN A 343 18.37 5.96 14.86
N ALA A 344 18.00 4.79 15.36
CA ALA A 344 17.94 4.49 16.78
C ALA A 344 19.32 4.11 17.39
N GLY A 345 20.38 4.00 16.57
CA GLY A 345 21.71 3.56 16.99
C GLY A 345 21.75 2.08 17.37
N LEU A 346 20.95 1.26 16.71
CA LEU A 346 20.82 -0.18 16.97
C LEU A 346 21.36 -0.99 15.79
N SER A 347 21.85 -2.19 16.09
CA SER A 347 22.25 -3.18 15.10
C SER A 347 21.09 -4.13 14.81
N ARG A 348 21.05 -4.68 13.60
CA ARG A 348 20.15 -5.78 13.27
C ARG A 348 20.53 -7.03 14.09
N PRO A 349 19.56 -7.86 14.49
CA PRO A 349 19.86 -9.15 15.10
C PRO A 349 20.60 -10.08 14.12
N ASP A 350 21.61 -10.79 14.58
CA ASP A 350 22.42 -11.70 13.73
C ASP A 350 21.59 -12.87 13.18
N GLU A 351 20.57 -13.29 13.93
CA GLU A 351 19.66 -14.39 13.58
C GLU A 351 18.56 -13.98 12.58
N HIS A 352 18.47 -12.70 12.20
CA HIS A 352 17.42 -12.19 11.31
C HIS A 352 17.99 -11.65 10.00
N VAL A 353 17.53 -12.23 8.88
CA VAL A 353 17.89 -11.73 7.55
C VAL A 353 17.11 -10.45 7.25
N VAL A 354 17.81 -9.43 6.79
CA VAL A 354 17.22 -8.16 6.32
C VAL A 354 17.70 -7.92 4.90
N ASP A 355 16.78 -7.87 3.95
CA ASP A 355 17.07 -7.57 2.53
C ASP A 355 17.14 -6.06 2.28
N GLY A 356 16.47 -5.25 3.11
CA GLY A 356 16.45 -3.79 3.03
C GLY A 356 17.77 -3.14 3.44
N LEU A 357 18.04 -1.97 2.89
CA LEU A 357 19.20 -1.13 3.19
C LEU A 357 18.77 0.13 3.97
N SER A 358 19.67 0.66 4.80
CA SER A 358 19.38 1.92 5.49
C SER A 358 19.43 3.11 4.52
N LEU A 359 18.40 3.93 4.56
CA LEU A 359 18.28 5.15 3.74
C LEU A 359 19.00 6.37 4.36
N THR A 360 19.74 6.21 5.45
CA THR A 360 20.32 7.32 6.22
C THR A 360 21.24 8.22 5.38
N SER A 361 22.05 7.65 4.48
CA SER A 361 22.91 8.41 3.56
C SER A 361 22.07 9.29 2.62
N LEU A 362 21.02 8.71 2.01
CA LEU A 362 20.12 9.44 1.12
C LEU A 362 19.35 10.54 1.88
N LEU A 363 18.91 10.27 3.12
CA LEU A 363 18.21 11.23 3.97
C LEU A 363 19.09 12.45 4.33
N ARG A 364 20.42 12.28 4.36
CA ARG A 364 21.39 13.37 4.48
C ARG A 364 21.65 14.12 3.17
N GLY A 365 21.11 13.66 2.06
CA GLY A 365 21.41 14.15 0.72
C GLY A 365 22.77 13.69 0.19
N GLU A 366 23.31 12.62 0.72
CA GLU A 366 24.57 12.00 0.31
C GLU A 366 24.32 10.94 -0.76
N ALA A 367 25.27 10.79 -1.70
CA ALA A 367 25.20 9.72 -2.68
C ALA A 367 25.52 8.38 -2.03
N ASP A 368 24.73 7.37 -2.34
CA ASP A 368 24.95 6.00 -1.90
C ASP A 368 24.98 5.06 -3.12
N ALA A 369 26.17 4.51 -3.39
CA ALA A 369 26.37 3.67 -4.56
C ALA A 369 25.76 2.26 -4.38
N GLU A 370 25.63 1.76 -3.17
CA GLU A 370 25.02 0.47 -2.89
C GLU A 370 23.51 0.56 -3.16
N ILE A 371 22.84 1.53 -2.58
CA ILE A 371 21.38 1.73 -2.79
C ILE A 371 21.10 2.07 -4.26
N SER A 372 21.86 3.00 -4.87
CA SER A 372 21.60 3.48 -6.23
C SER A 372 21.84 2.44 -7.33
N ASN A 373 22.62 1.39 -7.07
CA ASN A 373 22.94 0.35 -8.05
C ASN A 373 22.34 -1.01 -7.72
N ARG A 374 21.60 -1.13 -6.62
CA ARG A 374 20.92 -2.40 -6.27
C ARG A 374 19.83 -2.71 -7.27
N ASP A 375 19.48 -3.97 -7.35
CA ASP A 375 18.28 -4.45 -8.03
C ASP A 375 17.14 -4.50 -7.01
N LEU A 376 15.95 -4.04 -7.37
CA LEU A 376 14.71 -4.25 -6.61
C LEU A 376 13.89 -5.33 -7.29
N PHE A 377 13.27 -6.19 -6.47
CA PHE A 377 12.54 -7.35 -6.97
C PHE A 377 11.16 -7.43 -6.35
N TRP A 378 10.17 -7.89 -7.14
CA TRP A 378 8.84 -8.27 -6.69
C TRP A 378 8.51 -9.65 -7.22
N HIS A 379 7.86 -10.46 -6.40
CA HIS A 379 7.37 -11.77 -6.77
C HIS A 379 5.93 -11.93 -6.31
N TYR A 380 5.02 -12.01 -7.26
CA TYR A 380 3.60 -12.20 -7.02
C TYR A 380 3.06 -13.30 -7.96
N PRO A 381 3.21 -14.58 -7.55
CA PRO A 381 2.85 -15.74 -8.38
C PRO A 381 1.35 -16.06 -8.35
N HIS A 382 0.52 -15.05 -8.14
CA HIS A 382 -0.92 -15.15 -7.94
C HIS A 382 -1.68 -14.31 -8.97
N TYR A 383 -2.97 -14.60 -9.14
CA TYR A 383 -3.88 -13.75 -9.88
C TYR A 383 -4.55 -12.76 -8.93
N GLY A 384 -4.24 -11.49 -9.06
CA GLY A 384 -4.83 -10.43 -8.25
C GLY A 384 -6.34 -10.27 -8.46
N ASN A 385 -7.07 -9.96 -7.39
CA ASN A 385 -8.50 -9.61 -7.47
C ASN A 385 -8.74 -8.38 -8.38
N GLN A 386 -7.72 -7.58 -8.55
CA GLN A 386 -7.72 -6.33 -9.31
C GLN A 386 -7.17 -6.53 -10.74
N GLY A 387 -7.01 -7.78 -11.19
CA GLY A 387 -6.60 -8.12 -12.56
C GLY A 387 -5.09 -8.21 -12.77
N GLY A 388 -4.31 -8.37 -11.71
CA GLY A 388 -2.89 -8.71 -11.81
C GLY A 388 -2.67 -10.15 -12.27
N GLU A 389 -1.56 -10.35 -12.97
CA GLU A 389 -1.14 -11.64 -13.52
C GLU A 389 0.00 -12.22 -12.69
N PRO A 390 0.10 -13.56 -12.57
CA PRO A 390 1.22 -14.21 -11.92
C PRO A 390 2.54 -13.79 -12.58
N SER A 391 3.36 -13.03 -11.86
CA SER A 391 4.54 -12.39 -12.44
C SER A 391 5.66 -12.18 -11.42
N SER A 392 6.85 -11.93 -11.93
CA SER A 392 7.97 -11.42 -11.17
C SER A 392 8.59 -10.23 -11.89
N ILE A 393 9.14 -9.31 -11.10
CA ILE A 393 9.63 -8.02 -11.60
C ILE A 393 11.05 -7.82 -11.09
N ILE A 394 11.89 -7.25 -11.95
CA ILE A 394 13.16 -6.64 -11.58
C ILE A 394 13.18 -5.18 -12.04
N LEU A 395 13.57 -4.30 -11.12
CA LEU A 395 13.89 -2.91 -11.41
C LEU A 395 15.36 -2.66 -11.15
N ARG A 396 16.10 -2.27 -12.19
CA ARG A 396 17.49 -1.87 -12.12
C ARG A 396 17.64 -0.46 -12.66
N ARG A 397 17.90 0.51 -11.78
CA ARG A 397 17.85 1.94 -12.11
C ARG A 397 16.47 2.31 -12.70
N ASN A 398 16.42 2.69 -14.00
CA ASN A 398 15.18 3.03 -14.68
C ASN A 398 14.60 1.89 -15.54
N TRP A 399 15.28 0.74 -15.60
CA TRP A 399 14.86 -0.37 -16.44
C TRP A 399 14.07 -1.37 -15.62
N LYS A 400 12.82 -1.58 -16.01
CA LYS A 400 11.92 -2.54 -15.39
C LYS A 400 11.61 -3.66 -16.35
N LEU A 401 11.84 -4.91 -15.92
CA LEU A 401 11.41 -6.09 -16.64
C LEU A 401 10.36 -6.82 -15.82
N ILE A 402 9.27 -7.21 -16.49
CA ILE A 402 8.17 -8.01 -15.91
C ILE A 402 8.17 -9.35 -16.64
N HIS A 403 8.37 -10.43 -15.88
CA HIS A 403 8.23 -11.80 -16.39
C HIS A 403 6.87 -12.36 -15.97
N TYR A 404 6.11 -12.89 -16.93
CA TYR A 404 4.80 -13.49 -16.73
C TYR A 404 4.88 -15.01 -16.78
N PHE A 405 4.36 -15.68 -15.76
CA PHE A 405 4.45 -17.14 -15.64
C PHE A 405 3.46 -17.88 -16.54
N GLU A 406 2.37 -17.24 -16.97
CA GLU A 406 1.30 -17.91 -17.71
C GLU A 406 1.70 -18.30 -19.14
N ASP A 407 2.44 -17.47 -19.81
CA ASP A 407 2.88 -17.66 -21.20
C ASP A 407 4.41 -17.52 -21.39
N GLY A 408 5.13 -17.17 -20.33
CA GLY A 408 6.58 -17.05 -20.34
C GLY A 408 7.11 -15.78 -21.02
N ARG A 409 6.21 -14.81 -21.36
CA ARG A 409 6.64 -13.55 -21.97
C ARG A 409 7.35 -12.64 -20.96
N ASP A 410 8.22 -11.81 -21.50
CA ASP A 410 8.86 -10.70 -20.80
C ASP A 410 8.38 -9.38 -21.41
N GLU A 411 8.11 -8.39 -20.56
CA GLU A 411 7.90 -7.00 -20.97
C GLU A 411 9.02 -6.14 -20.37
N LEU A 412 9.57 -5.20 -21.16
CA LEU A 412 10.68 -4.34 -20.76
C LEU A 412 10.32 -2.86 -20.93
N TYR A 413 10.53 -2.07 -19.88
CA TYR A 413 10.20 -0.64 -19.89
C TYR A 413 11.38 0.22 -19.45
N ASP A 414 11.54 1.40 -20.07
CA ASP A 414 12.40 2.48 -19.60
C ASP A 414 11.55 3.52 -18.86
N LEU A 415 11.47 3.42 -17.54
CA LEU A 415 10.64 4.27 -16.72
C LEU A 415 11.04 5.77 -16.72
N ALA A 416 12.26 6.10 -17.18
CA ALA A 416 12.65 7.49 -17.34
C ALA A 416 12.00 8.14 -18.58
N ALA A 417 11.80 7.37 -19.63
CA ALA A 417 11.17 7.82 -20.88
C ALA A 417 9.66 7.54 -20.91
N ASP A 418 9.24 6.44 -20.28
CA ASP A 418 7.87 5.94 -20.28
C ASP A 418 7.44 5.49 -18.86
N PRO A 419 7.19 6.42 -17.95
CA PRO A 419 6.74 6.09 -16.59
C PRO A 419 5.35 5.44 -16.55
N GLY A 420 4.59 5.53 -17.65
CA GLY A 420 3.27 4.92 -17.82
C GLY A 420 3.28 3.52 -18.40
N GLU A 421 4.46 2.95 -18.71
CA GLU A 421 4.63 1.57 -19.18
C GLU A 421 3.72 1.25 -20.40
N GLN A 422 3.72 2.17 -21.38
CA GLN A 422 2.87 2.06 -22.58
C GLN A 422 3.58 1.33 -23.73
N THR A 423 4.91 1.30 -23.73
CA THR A 423 5.71 0.77 -24.84
C THR A 423 6.64 -0.33 -24.36
N ASP A 424 6.31 -1.58 -24.68
CA ASP A 424 7.19 -2.72 -24.41
C ASP A 424 8.41 -2.68 -25.37
N LEU A 425 9.61 -2.64 -24.80
CA LEU A 425 10.90 -2.59 -25.49
C LEU A 425 11.61 -3.96 -25.53
N SER A 426 11.00 -5.05 -25.09
CA SER A 426 11.64 -6.37 -25.02
C SER A 426 12.12 -6.86 -26.38
N GLY A 427 11.33 -6.60 -27.44
CA GLY A 427 11.68 -6.89 -28.82
C GLY A 427 12.78 -5.99 -29.39
N ASP A 428 12.82 -4.72 -29.00
CA ASP A 428 13.79 -3.72 -29.49
C ASP A 428 15.12 -3.77 -28.73
N GLN A 429 15.12 -4.27 -27.48
CA GLN A 429 16.28 -4.35 -26.58
C GLN A 429 16.48 -5.78 -26.03
N PRO A 430 16.58 -6.82 -26.88
CA PRO A 430 16.58 -8.20 -26.44
C PRO A 430 17.78 -8.56 -25.53
N ALA A 431 18.94 -7.94 -25.75
CA ALA A 431 20.12 -8.18 -24.92
C ALA A 431 19.92 -7.67 -23.48
N ARG A 432 19.22 -6.52 -23.30
CA ARG A 432 18.89 -5.99 -21.99
C ARG A 432 17.80 -6.80 -21.31
N ALA A 433 16.79 -7.20 -22.04
CA ALA A 433 15.75 -8.09 -21.52
C ALA A 433 16.36 -9.40 -21.01
N SER A 434 17.28 -10.02 -21.77
CA SER A 434 17.99 -11.23 -21.34
C SER A 434 18.84 -11.00 -20.08
N GLU A 435 19.60 -9.90 -20.02
CA GLU A 435 20.41 -9.58 -18.83
C GLU A 435 19.55 -9.46 -17.56
N LEU A 436 18.45 -8.70 -17.63
CA LEU A 436 17.56 -8.51 -16.49
C LEU A 436 16.83 -9.80 -16.13
N ARG A 437 16.45 -10.60 -17.12
CA ARG A 437 15.81 -11.90 -16.89
C ARG A 437 16.75 -12.86 -16.18
N GLU A 438 18.01 -12.97 -16.58
CA GLU A 438 19.01 -13.82 -15.92
C GLU A 438 19.20 -13.43 -14.45
N ARG A 439 19.21 -12.12 -14.15
CA ARG A 439 19.29 -11.62 -12.77
C ARG A 439 18.05 -11.96 -11.96
N LEU A 440 16.85 -11.80 -12.56
CA LEU A 440 15.59 -12.15 -11.93
C LEU A 440 15.52 -13.65 -11.61
N ASP A 441 15.90 -14.52 -12.55
CA ASP A 441 15.91 -15.97 -12.35
C ASP A 441 16.92 -16.39 -11.25
N ALA A 442 18.10 -15.75 -11.20
CA ALA A 442 19.08 -15.99 -10.16
C ALA A 442 18.54 -15.60 -8.77
N TRP A 443 17.86 -14.45 -8.68
CA TRP A 443 17.23 -14.01 -7.42
C TRP A 443 16.07 -14.92 -6.99
N LEU A 444 15.19 -15.33 -7.91
CA LEU A 444 14.10 -16.27 -7.61
C LEU A 444 14.62 -17.58 -7.04
N ALA A 445 15.75 -18.09 -7.60
CA ALA A 445 16.41 -19.29 -7.07
C ALA A 445 17.07 -19.06 -5.70
N GLU A 446 17.69 -17.89 -5.47
CA GLU A 446 18.31 -17.52 -4.19
C GLU A 446 17.30 -17.45 -3.04
N VAL A 447 16.10 -16.90 -3.31
CA VAL A 447 15.06 -16.74 -2.28
C VAL A 447 14.10 -17.93 -2.18
N ASP A 448 14.36 -19.02 -2.91
CA ASP A 448 13.52 -20.24 -2.97
C ASP A 448 12.06 -19.89 -3.29
N ALA A 449 11.83 -19.05 -4.32
CA ALA A 449 10.54 -18.53 -4.68
C ALA A 449 9.61 -19.66 -5.20
N LYS A 450 8.41 -19.78 -4.62
CA LYS A 450 7.40 -20.73 -5.07
C LYS A 450 6.73 -20.23 -6.36
N LEU A 451 6.70 -21.06 -7.40
CA LEU A 451 6.13 -20.73 -8.70
C LEU A 451 4.74 -21.33 -8.89
N PRO A 452 3.86 -20.70 -9.69
CA PRO A 452 2.57 -21.28 -10.03
C PRO A 452 2.75 -22.48 -10.99
N ILE A 453 1.77 -23.37 -11.04
CA ILE A 453 1.77 -24.55 -11.89
C ILE A 453 0.58 -24.56 -12.85
N LEU A 454 0.69 -25.27 -13.97
CA LEU A 454 -0.43 -25.42 -14.91
C LEU A 454 -1.61 -26.11 -14.24
N ASP A 455 -2.81 -25.54 -14.41
CA ASP A 455 -4.05 -26.22 -14.02
C ASP A 455 -4.46 -27.26 -15.06
N SER A 456 -4.50 -28.53 -14.65
CA SER A 456 -4.94 -29.63 -15.53
C SER A 456 -6.44 -29.57 -15.90
N GLU A 457 -7.22 -28.74 -15.20
CA GLU A 457 -8.66 -28.53 -15.42
C GLU A 457 -8.95 -27.19 -16.12
N TYR A 458 -7.93 -26.50 -16.61
CA TYR A 458 -8.08 -25.23 -17.33
C TYR A 458 -9.00 -25.37 -18.55
N ASP A 459 -9.96 -24.47 -18.65
CA ASP A 459 -10.95 -24.41 -19.72
C ASP A 459 -10.95 -23.01 -20.37
N PRO A 460 -10.33 -22.85 -21.55
CA PRO A 460 -10.21 -21.56 -22.21
C PRO A 460 -11.56 -20.95 -22.63
N GLU A 461 -12.59 -21.77 -22.91
CA GLU A 461 -13.91 -21.26 -23.29
C GLU A 461 -14.61 -20.58 -22.08
N LYS A 462 -14.42 -21.13 -20.88
CA LYS A 462 -14.95 -20.50 -19.66
C LYS A 462 -14.23 -19.20 -19.32
N GLU A 463 -12.91 -19.16 -19.50
CA GLU A 463 -12.14 -17.93 -19.32
C GLU A 463 -12.58 -16.83 -20.28
N GLU A 464 -12.70 -17.15 -21.58
CA GLU A 464 -13.18 -16.21 -22.60
C GLU A 464 -14.61 -15.71 -22.31
N SER A 465 -15.52 -16.60 -21.92
CA SER A 465 -16.88 -16.24 -21.53
C SER A 465 -16.90 -15.28 -20.35
N ARG A 466 -16.05 -15.51 -19.35
CA ARG A 466 -15.92 -14.62 -18.20
C ARG A 466 -15.38 -13.22 -18.59
N LEU A 467 -14.36 -13.17 -19.42
CA LEU A 467 -13.80 -11.89 -19.90
C LEU A 467 -14.84 -11.09 -20.68
N HIS A 468 -15.63 -11.77 -21.51
CA HIS A 468 -16.74 -11.15 -22.23
C HIS A 468 -17.79 -10.53 -21.28
N GLN A 469 -18.15 -11.23 -20.19
CA GLN A 469 -19.07 -10.69 -19.18
C GLN A 469 -18.50 -9.45 -18.47
N LEU A 470 -17.20 -9.47 -18.12
CA LEU A 470 -16.53 -8.34 -17.48
C LEU A 470 -16.55 -7.08 -18.37
N GLU A 471 -16.34 -7.22 -19.67
CA GLU A 471 -16.36 -6.12 -20.62
C GLU A 471 -17.77 -5.59 -20.86
N HIS A 472 -18.74 -6.47 -21.06
CA HIS A 472 -20.07 -6.10 -21.56
C HIS A 472 -21.11 -5.85 -20.45
N GLU A 473 -20.91 -6.38 -19.26
CA GLU A 473 -21.82 -6.23 -18.13
C GLU A 473 -21.25 -5.38 -17.00
N LEU A 474 -20.00 -5.66 -16.58
CA LEU A 474 -19.39 -4.95 -15.45
C LEU A 474 -19.02 -3.51 -15.80
N MET A 475 -18.40 -3.26 -16.93
CA MET A 475 -17.95 -1.90 -17.29
C MET A 475 -19.10 -0.90 -17.39
N PRO A 476 -20.23 -1.19 -18.08
CA PRO A 476 -21.40 -0.30 -18.07
C PRO A 476 -22.01 -0.09 -16.68
N LYS A 477 -21.98 -1.12 -15.82
CA LYS A 477 -22.45 -1.03 -14.43
C LYS A 477 -21.59 -0.07 -13.61
N LEU A 478 -20.25 -0.12 -13.78
CA LEU A 478 -19.32 0.80 -13.11
C LEU A 478 -19.53 2.24 -13.56
N GLU A 479 -19.67 2.50 -14.88
CA GLU A 479 -19.95 3.84 -15.40
C GLU A 479 -21.21 4.44 -14.79
N LYS A 480 -22.28 3.64 -14.73
CA LYS A 480 -23.56 4.06 -14.12
C LYS A 480 -23.39 4.37 -12.63
N GLN A 481 -22.79 3.46 -11.85
CA GLN A 481 -22.60 3.63 -10.42
C GLN A 481 -21.80 4.87 -10.08
N HIS A 482 -20.69 5.13 -10.79
CA HIS A 482 -19.87 6.30 -10.54
C HIS A 482 -20.51 7.60 -11.01
N ALA A 483 -21.39 7.57 -12.03
CA ALA A 483 -22.22 8.71 -12.38
C ALA A 483 -23.24 9.04 -11.27
N GLU A 484 -23.81 8.02 -10.63
CA GLU A 484 -24.71 8.18 -9.49
C GLU A 484 -24.01 8.84 -8.27
N TYR A 485 -22.75 8.53 -7.99
CA TYR A 485 -21.99 9.20 -6.91
C TYR A 485 -21.85 10.72 -7.10
N LEU A 486 -22.00 11.22 -8.32
CA LEU A 486 -21.92 12.63 -8.66
C LEU A 486 -23.30 13.33 -8.67
N ASP A 487 -24.40 12.59 -8.59
CA ASP A 487 -25.75 13.15 -8.53
C ASP A 487 -26.00 13.77 -7.15
N GLU A 488 -26.40 15.04 -7.10
CA GLU A 488 -26.70 15.76 -5.86
C GLU A 488 -27.86 15.15 -5.06
N ASN A 489 -28.74 14.42 -5.73
CA ASN A 489 -29.88 13.73 -5.12
C ASN A 489 -29.57 12.28 -4.75
N TRP A 490 -28.34 11.83 -4.96
CA TRP A 490 -27.93 10.48 -4.60
C TRP A 490 -28.10 10.28 -3.10
N GLN A 491 -28.88 9.27 -2.74
CA GLN A 491 -29.05 8.88 -1.35
C GLN A 491 -27.99 7.85 -0.97
N PRO A 492 -27.50 7.86 0.27
CA PRO A 492 -26.55 6.86 0.73
C PRO A 492 -27.18 5.47 0.59
N ASN A 493 -26.86 4.80 -0.50
CA ASN A 493 -27.28 3.44 -0.78
C ASN A 493 -26.07 2.53 -0.64
N GLU A 494 -26.29 1.36 -0.07
CA GLU A 494 -25.32 0.30 -0.17
C GLU A 494 -25.33 -0.19 -1.63
N ASP A 495 -24.22 0.03 -2.32
CA ASP A 495 -23.97 -0.68 -3.55
C ASP A 495 -23.43 -2.09 -3.25
N TRP A 496 -23.04 -2.85 -4.28
CA TRP A 496 -22.47 -4.17 -4.12
C TRP A 496 -21.10 -4.21 -3.41
N TRP A 497 -20.46 -3.04 -3.22
CA TRP A 497 -19.24 -2.83 -2.43
C TRP A 497 -19.51 -2.22 -1.05
N GLN A 498 -20.76 -2.06 -0.66
CA GLN A 498 -21.17 -1.44 0.59
C GLN A 498 -20.67 0.02 0.75
N SER A 499 -20.53 0.73 -0.38
CA SER A 499 -20.19 2.15 -0.37
C SER A 499 -21.32 2.97 0.26
N GLN A 500 -20.95 3.92 1.13
CA GLN A 500 -21.93 4.70 1.89
C GLN A 500 -21.50 6.16 2.08
N VAL A 501 -22.49 7.05 2.13
CA VAL A 501 -22.36 8.38 2.70
C VAL A 501 -23.18 8.42 3.98
N VAL A 502 -22.53 8.73 5.09
CA VAL A 502 -23.18 8.80 6.41
C VAL A 502 -23.62 10.23 6.67
N ILE A 503 -24.91 10.39 7.01
CA ILE A 503 -25.46 11.70 7.42
C ILE A 503 -24.90 12.04 8.78
N ASP A 504 -24.35 13.26 8.91
CA ASP A 504 -23.75 13.80 10.13
C ASP A 504 -24.75 13.98 11.28
#